data_ce25a0dd870b2699cb4d6a227e1e28ae
#
_entry.id   ce25a0dd870b2699cb4d6a227e1e28ae
#
_cell.length_a   1.000
_cell.length_b   1.000
_cell.length_c   1.000
_cell.angle_alpha   90.00
_cell.angle_beta   90.00
_cell.angle_gamma   90.00
#
_symmetry.space_group_name_H-M   'P 1'
#
loop_
_entity.id
_entity.type
_entity.pdbx_description
1 polymer ?
#
loop_
_entity_poly.entity_id
_entity_poly.type
_entity_poly.pdbx_seq_one_letter_code
_entity_poly.pdbx_strand_id
1 'polypeptide(L)'
;VIKEISLRPLPSSDKLMQLLLEIKKFSDENQHNMGEADLFSQASREDVNATAVRYLLSFMKHLLDDPGRKQLALSDTFKLEFRVKENDNDTGWVEKIANVGSDGTDILVKAMVNIMLINVFKEKASRKFGDFKIHCMMDEIGKLHPNNVKGILDFANCRNILLVNSSPTTYNVEDYKYTYLLNKDGHSNTQVVPLLKYSKA
;
A
#
# COMPACT_ATOMS: atom_id res chain seq x y z
N VAL A 1 2.34 23.37 0.70
CA VAL A 1 2.78 22.41 -0.33
C VAL A 1 3.41 21.21 0.37
N ILE A 2 2.98 19.99 0.00
CA ILE A 2 3.57 18.76 0.52
C ILE A 2 4.99 18.64 -0.04
N LYS A 3 5.97 18.53 0.85
CA LYS A 3 7.39 18.38 0.50
C LYS A 3 7.82 16.91 0.48
N GLU A 4 7.29 16.11 1.40
CA GLU A 4 7.69 14.72 1.56
C GLU A 4 6.56 13.88 2.17
N ILE A 5 6.40 12.68 1.64
CA ILE A 5 5.59 11.62 2.25
C ILE A 5 6.49 10.40 2.39
N SER A 6 6.67 9.96 3.62
CA SER A 6 7.48 8.78 3.93
C SER A 6 6.64 7.71 4.59
N LEU A 7 6.91 6.44 4.24
CA LEU A 7 6.30 5.26 4.86
C LEU A 7 7.40 4.38 5.42
N ARG A 8 7.15 3.79 6.59
CA ARG A 8 7.97 2.71 7.10
C ARG A 8 7.11 1.58 7.68
N PRO A 9 7.46 0.33 7.41
CA PRO A 9 6.89 -0.80 8.12
C PRO A 9 7.60 -0.96 9.46
N LEU A 10 6.81 -1.22 10.50
CA LEU A 10 7.33 -1.65 11.81
C LEU A 10 6.98 -3.12 12.04
N PRO A 11 7.86 -3.90 12.67
CA PRO A 11 7.55 -5.26 13.08
C PRO A 11 6.32 -5.25 13.98
N SER A 12 5.46 -6.25 13.81
CA SER A 12 4.33 -6.45 14.69
C SER A 12 4.77 -6.78 16.11
N SER A 13 4.05 -6.26 17.10
CA SER A 13 4.18 -6.68 18.50
C SER A 13 3.42 -7.98 18.81
N ASP A 14 2.80 -8.58 17.81
CA ASP A 14 2.06 -9.82 17.95
C ASP A 14 3.00 -10.98 18.26
N LYS A 15 2.69 -11.75 19.32
CA LYS A 15 3.54 -12.84 19.80
C LYS A 15 3.76 -13.94 18.76
N LEU A 16 2.72 -14.26 17.98
CA LEU A 16 2.81 -15.26 16.93
C LEU A 16 3.74 -14.79 15.79
N MET A 17 3.60 -13.50 15.39
CA MET A 17 4.50 -12.93 14.38
C MET A 17 5.94 -12.85 14.86
N GLN A 18 6.18 -12.47 16.11
CA GLN A 18 7.53 -12.45 16.67
C GLN A 18 8.16 -13.85 16.64
N LEU A 19 7.40 -14.87 17.03
CA LEU A 19 7.86 -16.25 16.99
C LEU A 19 8.18 -16.73 15.57
N LEU A 20 7.33 -16.37 14.58
CA LEU A 20 7.58 -16.67 13.16
C LEU A 20 8.84 -15.97 12.64
N LEU A 21 9.09 -14.73 13.05
CA LEU A 21 10.29 -13.99 12.68
C LEU A 21 11.55 -14.61 13.30
N GLU A 22 11.47 -15.08 14.56
CA GLU A 22 12.57 -15.81 15.20
C GLU A 22 12.88 -17.14 14.49
N ILE A 23 11.85 -17.89 14.12
CA ILE A 23 12.01 -19.14 13.35
C ILE A 23 12.65 -18.83 11.99
N LYS A 24 12.17 -17.79 11.29
CA LYS A 24 12.74 -17.38 10.02
C LYS A 24 14.21 -16.99 10.17
N LYS A 25 14.53 -16.16 11.16
CA LYS A 25 15.91 -15.74 11.45
C LYS A 25 16.80 -16.94 11.71
N PHE A 26 16.36 -17.87 12.56
CA PHE A 26 17.06 -19.12 12.82
C PHE A 26 17.28 -19.93 11.54
N SER A 27 16.26 -20.04 10.69
CA SER A 27 16.37 -20.73 9.40
C SER A 27 17.37 -20.06 8.48
N ASP A 28 17.32 -18.71 8.35
CA ASP A 28 18.22 -17.95 7.48
C ASP A 28 19.69 -18.04 7.94
N GLU A 29 19.92 -18.00 9.25
CA GLU A 29 21.27 -18.10 9.86
C GLU A 29 21.87 -19.52 9.73
N ASN A 30 21.02 -20.55 9.70
CA ASN A 30 21.46 -21.93 9.65
C ASN A 30 21.18 -22.62 8.30
N GLN A 31 20.81 -21.88 7.27
CA GLN A 31 20.42 -22.44 5.96
C GLN A 31 21.49 -23.35 5.36
N HIS A 32 22.78 -23.03 5.55
CA HIS A 32 23.89 -23.84 5.07
C HIS A 32 24.21 -25.05 5.96
N ASN A 33 23.72 -25.04 7.18
CA ASN A 33 23.96 -26.11 8.17
C ASN A 33 22.78 -27.08 8.30
N MET A 34 21.60 -26.72 7.73
CA MET A 34 20.44 -27.59 7.67
C MET A 34 20.44 -28.40 6.36
N GLY A 35 20.20 -29.68 6.43
CA GLY A 35 20.10 -30.55 5.25
C GLY A 35 20.72 -31.92 5.50
N GLU A 36 20.89 -32.69 4.42
CA GLU A 36 21.54 -34.00 4.50
C GLU A 36 23.02 -33.86 4.93
N ALA A 37 23.40 -34.68 5.89
CA ALA A 37 24.74 -34.67 6.47
C ALA A 37 25.77 -35.10 5.42
N ASP A 38 26.78 -34.27 5.20
CA ASP A 38 27.97 -34.67 4.47
C ASP A 38 28.93 -35.40 5.43
N LEU A 39 29.73 -36.34 4.90
CA LEU A 39 30.55 -37.28 5.68
C LEU A 39 31.50 -36.59 6.71
N PHE A 40 31.81 -35.30 6.51
CA PHE A 40 32.75 -34.49 7.32
C PHE A 40 32.06 -33.51 8.28
N SER A 41 30.72 -33.39 8.30
CA SER A 41 30.02 -32.35 9.08
C SER A 41 28.95 -32.92 10.05
N GLN A 42 28.99 -34.20 10.33
CA GLN A 42 27.89 -34.92 11.00
C GLN A 42 27.56 -34.37 12.40
N ALA A 43 28.55 -34.10 13.25
CA ALA A 43 28.32 -33.74 14.65
C ALA A 43 27.69 -32.32 14.83
N SER A 44 28.09 -31.34 14.01
CA SER A 44 27.55 -29.98 14.12
C SER A 44 26.14 -29.83 13.54
N ARG A 45 25.76 -30.71 12.59
CA ARG A 45 24.42 -30.69 11.95
C ARG A 45 23.34 -31.34 12.81
N GLU A 46 23.69 -32.39 13.57
CA GLU A 46 22.75 -33.00 14.51
C GLU A 46 22.30 -32.03 15.59
N ASP A 47 23.18 -31.18 16.12
CA ASP A 47 22.87 -30.15 17.10
C ASP A 47 21.99 -29.06 16.52
N VAL A 48 22.24 -28.62 15.28
CA VAL A 48 21.45 -27.61 14.57
C VAL A 48 20.04 -28.14 14.26
N ASN A 49 19.95 -29.39 13.77
CA ASN A 49 18.65 -30.01 13.49
C ASN A 49 17.85 -30.24 14.78
N ALA A 50 18.47 -30.68 15.87
CA ALA A 50 17.84 -30.81 17.17
C ALA A 50 17.31 -29.48 17.70
N THR A 51 18.06 -28.41 17.51
CA THR A 51 17.64 -27.06 17.89
C THR A 51 16.47 -26.58 17.02
N ALA A 52 16.51 -26.80 15.71
CA ALA A 52 15.39 -26.49 14.80
C ALA A 52 14.10 -27.21 15.20
N VAL A 53 14.20 -28.50 15.54
CA VAL A 53 13.06 -29.30 16.02
C VAL A 53 12.51 -28.73 17.33
N ARG A 54 13.35 -28.34 18.27
CA ARG A 54 12.91 -27.68 19.53
C ARG A 54 12.18 -26.38 19.27
N TYR A 55 12.64 -25.55 18.35
CA TYR A 55 11.97 -24.31 17.94
C TYR A 55 10.59 -24.60 17.35
N LEU A 56 10.48 -25.57 16.43
CA LEU A 56 9.20 -25.98 15.84
C LEU A 56 8.23 -26.53 16.89
N LEU A 57 8.72 -27.36 17.81
CA LEU A 57 7.89 -27.87 18.91
C LEU A 57 7.41 -26.77 19.84
N SER A 58 8.27 -25.80 20.17
CA SER A 58 7.89 -24.62 20.94
C SER A 58 6.80 -23.82 20.23
N PHE A 59 6.94 -23.60 18.92
CA PHE A 59 5.94 -22.94 18.10
C PHE A 59 4.60 -23.67 18.11
N MET A 60 4.61 -24.98 17.89
CA MET A 60 3.40 -25.80 17.93
C MET A 60 2.73 -25.74 19.30
N LYS A 61 3.50 -25.78 20.38
CA LYS A 61 2.97 -25.64 21.74
C LYS A 61 2.27 -24.32 21.93
N HIS A 62 2.88 -23.20 21.54
CA HIS A 62 2.25 -21.87 21.63
C HIS A 62 0.97 -21.76 20.78
N LEU A 63 0.93 -22.39 19.61
CA LEU A 63 -0.30 -22.47 18.80
C LEU A 63 -1.41 -23.26 19.47
N LEU A 64 -1.07 -24.31 20.22
CA LEU A 64 -2.03 -25.15 20.96
C LEU A 64 -2.53 -24.46 22.25
N ASP A 65 -1.66 -23.68 22.89
CA ASP A 65 -1.98 -22.96 24.13
C ASP A 65 -2.89 -21.74 23.86
N ASP A 66 -3.00 -21.25 22.60
CA ASP A 66 -3.91 -20.16 22.21
C ASP A 66 -4.95 -20.64 21.16
N PRO A 67 -5.95 -21.44 21.59
CA PRO A 67 -6.93 -22.06 20.69
C PRO A 67 -7.88 -21.07 20.01
N GLY A 68 -7.91 -19.80 20.45
CA GLY A 68 -8.76 -18.75 19.88
C GLY A 68 -8.26 -18.20 18.55
N ARG A 69 -7.00 -18.35 18.21
CA ARG A 69 -6.39 -17.65 17.09
C ARG A 69 -6.02 -18.60 15.95
N LYS A 70 -6.98 -18.81 15.04
CA LYS A 70 -6.82 -19.71 13.88
C LYS A 70 -6.27 -19.02 12.62
N GLN A 71 -6.20 -17.69 12.57
CA GLN A 71 -5.82 -16.94 11.38
C GLN A 71 -5.01 -15.72 11.75
N LEU A 72 -3.95 -15.44 10.97
CA LEU A 72 -3.22 -14.19 10.99
C LEU A 72 -3.84 -13.25 9.96
N ALA A 73 -4.28 -12.08 10.40
CA ALA A 73 -4.66 -11.00 9.50
C ALA A 73 -3.40 -10.23 9.06
N LEU A 74 -3.48 -9.53 7.93
CA LEU A 74 -2.37 -8.69 7.45
C LEU A 74 -1.99 -7.60 8.46
N SER A 75 -2.97 -7.07 9.19
CA SER A 75 -2.79 -6.12 10.30
C SER A 75 -1.95 -6.67 11.46
N ASP A 76 -1.87 -7.99 11.61
CA ASP A 76 -1.11 -8.64 12.67
C ASP A 76 0.36 -8.84 12.29
N THR A 77 0.70 -8.69 11.01
CA THR A 77 2.03 -8.99 10.49
C THR A 77 2.99 -7.81 10.58
N PHE A 78 2.49 -6.59 10.37
CA PHE A 78 3.28 -5.36 10.48
C PHE A 78 2.36 -4.16 10.72
N LYS A 79 2.93 -3.11 11.28
CA LYS A 79 2.31 -1.79 11.37
C LYS A 79 2.93 -0.88 10.32
N LEU A 80 2.12 0.01 9.74
CA LEU A 80 2.61 1.07 8.87
C LEU A 80 2.60 2.38 9.63
N GLU A 81 3.72 3.08 9.61
CA GLU A 81 3.79 4.46 10.04
C GLU A 81 4.04 5.37 8.85
N PHE A 82 3.46 6.54 8.94
CA PHE A 82 3.50 7.59 7.93
C PHE A 82 4.13 8.83 8.51
N ARG A 83 4.87 9.57 7.68
CA ARG A 83 5.37 10.89 8.01
C ARG A 83 5.11 11.80 6.85
N VAL A 84 4.52 12.95 7.09
CA VAL A 84 4.22 13.95 6.08
C VAL A 84 4.87 15.27 6.48
N LYS A 85 5.60 15.87 5.53
CA LYS A 85 6.12 17.21 5.66
C LYS A 85 5.38 18.14 4.72
N GLU A 86 4.64 19.07 5.28
CA GLU A 86 3.92 20.13 4.56
C GLU A 86 4.44 21.48 5.00
N ASN A 87 4.99 22.25 4.06
CA ASN A 87 5.64 23.53 4.34
C ASN A 87 6.68 23.39 5.47
N ASP A 88 6.45 24.03 6.62
CA ASP A 88 7.30 23.96 7.81
C ASP A 88 6.77 23.00 8.87
N ASN A 89 5.64 22.34 8.60
CA ASN A 89 5.04 21.36 9.49
C ASN A 89 5.53 19.96 9.16
N ASP A 90 5.92 19.22 10.19
CA ASP A 90 6.31 17.81 10.14
C ASP A 90 5.44 17.03 11.14
N THR A 91 4.69 16.06 10.65
CA THR A 91 3.80 15.27 11.52
C THR A 91 4.55 14.34 12.47
N GLY A 92 5.86 14.13 12.24
CA GLY A 92 6.54 13.00 12.82
C GLY A 92 5.98 11.68 12.28
N TRP A 93 6.38 10.55 12.89
CA TRP A 93 5.86 9.24 12.52
C TRP A 93 4.54 8.96 13.24
N VAL A 94 3.48 8.68 12.47
CA VAL A 94 2.13 8.42 12.97
C VAL A 94 1.55 7.14 12.37
N GLU A 95 0.79 6.37 13.14
CA GLU A 95 0.13 5.13 12.66
C GLU A 95 -1.10 5.43 11.78
N LYS A 96 -1.70 6.59 11.89
CA LYS A 96 -2.89 6.97 11.12
C LYS A 96 -2.65 8.29 10.41
N ILE A 97 -2.99 8.35 9.14
CA ILE A 97 -2.98 9.59 8.33
C ILE A 97 -4.25 10.41 8.65
N ALA A 98 -4.68 10.48 9.88
CA ALA A 98 -5.79 11.32 10.27
C ALA A 98 -5.22 12.62 10.86
N ASN A 99 -5.76 13.78 10.44
CA ASN A 99 -5.39 15.10 10.97
C ASN A 99 -3.97 15.58 10.59
N VAL A 100 -3.47 15.21 9.42
CA VAL A 100 -2.13 15.58 8.95
C VAL A 100 -2.06 17.05 8.46
N GLY A 101 -3.18 17.75 8.39
CA GLY A 101 -3.25 19.14 7.92
C GLY A 101 -4.67 19.59 7.69
N SER A 102 -4.90 20.44 6.68
CA SER A 102 -6.26 20.76 6.23
C SER A 102 -6.92 19.53 5.61
N ASP A 103 -8.25 19.50 5.56
CA ASP A 103 -9.02 18.39 4.95
C ASP A 103 -8.52 18.05 3.53
N GLY A 104 -8.13 19.06 2.76
CA GLY A 104 -7.57 18.88 1.42
C GLY A 104 -6.21 18.17 1.42
N THR A 105 -5.35 18.46 2.39
CA THR A 105 -4.03 17.83 2.53
C THR A 105 -4.18 16.37 2.91
N ASP A 106 -5.10 16.04 3.82
CA ASP A 106 -5.37 14.67 4.24
C ASP A 106 -5.84 13.79 3.06
N ILE A 107 -6.78 14.30 2.26
CA ILE A 107 -7.27 13.62 1.04
C ILE A 107 -6.12 13.42 0.04
N LEU A 108 -5.30 14.45 -0.19
CA LEU A 108 -4.15 14.40 -1.10
C LEU A 108 -3.14 13.34 -0.69
N VAL A 109 -2.76 13.31 0.59
CA VAL A 109 -1.81 12.33 1.13
C VAL A 109 -2.34 10.91 0.99
N LYS A 110 -3.60 10.68 1.36
CA LYS A 110 -4.26 9.38 1.19
C LYS A 110 -4.27 8.92 -0.26
N ALA A 111 -4.61 9.82 -1.19
CA ALA A 111 -4.60 9.52 -2.62
C ALA A 111 -3.20 9.12 -3.11
N MET A 112 -2.17 9.89 -2.76
CA MET A 112 -0.80 9.61 -3.17
C MET A 112 -0.27 8.29 -2.59
N VAL A 113 -0.56 8.00 -1.31
CA VAL A 113 -0.18 6.73 -0.68
C VAL A 113 -0.86 5.56 -1.38
N ASN A 114 -2.16 5.65 -1.69
CA ASN A 114 -2.87 4.60 -2.41
C ASN A 114 -2.30 4.38 -3.81
N ILE A 115 -1.99 5.44 -4.55
CA ILE A 115 -1.36 5.36 -5.87
C ILE A 115 0.02 4.70 -5.78
N MET A 116 0.84 5.03 -4.76
CA MET A 116 2.14 4.39 -4.54
C MET A 116 2.00 2.90 -4.25
N LEU A 117 1.06 2.51 -3.40
CA LEU A 117 0.80 1.09 -3.10
C LEU A 117 0.35 0.33 -4.35
N ILE A 118 -0.58 0.89 -5.13
CA ILE A 118 -1.03 0.32 -6.41
C ILE A 118 0.16 0.17 -7.37
N ASN A 119 1.06 1.16 -7.43
CA ASN A 119 2.25 1.08 -8.28
C ASN A 119 3.18 -0.06 -7.87
N VAL A 120 3.40 -0.29 -6.58
CA VAL A 120 4.21 -1.42 -6.09
C VAL A 120 3.62 -2.77 -6.53
N PHE A 121 2.30 -2.94 -6.43
CA PHE A 121 1.63 -4.14 -6.92
C PHE A 121 1.74 -4.29 -8.44
N LYS A 122 1.56 -3.19 -9.16
CA LYS A 122 1.72 -3.14 -10.63
C LYS A 122 3.12 -3.56 -11.04
N GLU A 123 4.17 -3.00 -10.45
CA GLU A 123 5.56 -3.34 -10.78
C GLU A 123 5.87 -4.82 -10.55
N LYS A 124 5.38 -5.39 -9.45
CA LYS A 124 5.53 -6.84 -9.19
C LYS A 124 4.77 -7.69 -10.21
N ALA A 125 3.57 -7.28 -10.60
CA ALA A 125 2.77 -7.98 -11.59
C ALA A 125 3.33 -7.83 -13.01
N SER A 126 3.89 -6.67 -13.37
CA SER A 126 4.50 -6.41 -14.69
C SER A 126 5.66 -7.35 -14.99
N ARG A 127 6.42 -7.76 -13.98
CA ARG A 127 7.49 -8.78 -14.15
C ARG A 127 6.95 -10.12 -14.66
N LYS A 128 5.68 -10.42 -14.40
CA LYS A 128 5.04 -11.68 -14.77
C LYS A 128 4.14 -11.57 -16.00
N PHE A 129 3.48 -10.43 -16.18
CA PHE A 129 2.42 -10.24 -17.17
C PHE A 129 2.72 -9.17 -18.24
N GLY A 130 3.90 -8.55 -18.19
CA GLY A 130 4.25 -7.41 -19.04
C GLY A 130 3.68 -6.08 -18.48
N ASP A 131 3.99 -4.98 -19.18
CA ASP A 131 3.49 -3.67 -18.76
C ASP A 131 2.00 -3.52 -19.10
N PHE A 132 1.21 -3.09 -18.10
CA PHE A 132 -0.23 -2.88 -18.23
C PHE A 132 -0.65 -1.61 -17.51
N LYS A 133 -1.81 -1.08 -17.90
CA LYS A 133 -2.41 0.11 -17.30
C LYS A 133 -3.41 -0.29 -16.24
N ILE A 134 -3.36 0.38 -15.09
CA ILE A 134 -4.35 0.21 -14.03
C ILE A 134 -5.26 1.41 -14.03
N HIS A 135 -6.56 1.19 -13.83
CA HIS A 135 -7.54 2.25 -13.58
C HIS A 135 -7.76 2.39 -12.07
N CYS A 136 -7.61 3.59 -11.56
CA CYS A 136 -7.89 3.94 -10.18
C CYS A 136 -9.04 4.94 -10.15
N MET A 137 -10.11 4.62 -9.42
CA MET A 137 -11.27 5.49 -9.28
C MET A 137 -11.13 6.33 -8.01
N MET A 138 -11.36 7.63 -8.15
CA MET A 138 -11.37 8.57 -7.03
C MET A 138 -12.65 9.40 -7.09
N ASP A 139 -13.38 9.38 -5.98
CA ASP A 139 -14.61 10.15 -5.82
C ASP A 139 -14.33 11.50 -5.14
N GLU A 140 -15.19 12.47 -5.40
CA GLU A 140 -15.18 13.80 -4.78
C GLU A 140 -13.84 14.55 -4.92
N ILE A 141 -13.13 14.37 -6.03
CA ILE A 141 -11.83 15.04 -6.28
C ILE A 141 -11.94 16.59 -6.24
N GLY A 142 -13.14 17.12 -6.45
CA GLY A 142 -13.41 18.56 -6.39
C GLY A 142 -13.22 19.22 -5.01
N LYS A 143 -13.01 18.43 -3.96
CA LYS A 143 -12.62 18.94 -2.64
C LYS A 143 -11.14 19.37 -2.56
N LEU A 144 -10.34 18.94 -3.53
CA LEU A 144 -8.93 19.30 -3.60
C LEU A 144 -8.70 20.62 -4.33
N HIS A 145 -7.65 21.33 -3.96
CA HIS A 145 -7.21 22.50 -4.72
C HIS A 145 -6.79 22.09 -6.14
N PRO A 146 -7.09 22.88 -7.20
CA PRO A 146 -6.76 22.59 -8.60
C PRO A 146 -5.34 22.11 -8.83
N ASN A 147 -4.37 22.80 -8.27
CA ASN A 147 -2.95 22.44 -8.41
C ASN A 147 -2.63 21.07 -7.81
N ASN A 148 -3.33 20.66 -6.76
CA ASN A 148 -3.16 19.35 -6.15
C ASN A 148 -3.73 18.23 -7.04
N VAL A 149 -4.88 18.50 -7.69
CA VAL A 149 -5.48 17.58 -8.65
C VAL A 149 -4.54 17.33 -9.83
N LYS A 150 -4.00 18.40 -10.41
CA LYS A 150 -3.01 18.30 -11.47
C LYS A 150 -1.79 17.50 -11.05
N GLY A 151 -1.25 17.77 -9.85
CA GLY A 151 -0.13 17.01 -9.30
C GLY A 151 -0.42 15.51 -9.13
N ILE A 152 -1.63 15.14 -8.69
CA ILE A 152 -2.05 13.72 -8.59
C ILE A 152 -2.15 13.09 -9.98
N LEU A 153 -2.73 13.78 -10.94
CA LEU A 153 -2.87 13.30 -12.33
C LEU A 153 -1.49 13.03 -12.94
N ASP A 154 -0.57 13.99 -12.83
CA ASP A 154 0.79 13.85 -13.34
C ASP A 154 1.51 12.69 -12.63
N PHE A 155 1.38 12.60 -11.31
CA PHE A 155 1.99 11.53 -10.51
C PHE A 155 1.49 10.13 -10.88
N ALA A 156 0.20 9.98 -11.15
CA ALA A 156 -0.41 8.72 -11.56
C ALA A 156 -0.04 8.38 -13.02
N ASN A 157 -0.13 9.35 -13.93
CA ASN A 157 0.14 9.16 -15.35
C ASN A 157 1.58 8.73 -15.61
N CYS A 158 2.58 9.30 -14.91
CA CYS A 158 3.97 8.88 -14.98
C CYS A 158 4.19 7.40 -14.60
N ARG A 159 3.22 6.79 -13.94
CA ARG A 159 3.24 5.39 -13.47
C ARG A 159 2.31 4.47 -14.27
N ASN A 160 1.79 4.95 -15.40
CA ASN A 160 0.78 4.22 -16.18
C ASN A 160 -0.47 3.84 -15.33
N ILE A 161 -0.85 4.70 -14.39
CA ILE A 161 -2.09 4.58 -13.61
C ILE A 161 -3.05 5.64 -14.13
N LEU A 162 -4.17 5.18 -14.69
CA LEU A 162 -5.21 6.05 -15.22
C LEU A 162 -6.21 6.38 -14.13
N LEU A 163 -6.37 7.67 -13.83
CA LEU A 163 -7.35 8.12 -12.84
C LEU A 163 -8.71 8.36 -13.51
N VAL A 164 -9.74 7.78 -12.91
CA VAL A 164 -11.16 8.05 -13.22
C VAL A 164 -11.74 8.79 -12.03
N ASN A 165 -11.94 10.09 -12.19
CA ASN A 165 -12.33 10.96 -11.09
C ASN A 165 -13.77 11.40 -11.24
N SER A 166 -14.49 11.52 -10.12
CA SER A 166 -15.80 12.16 -10.07
C SER A 166 -15.76 13.44 -9.24
N SER A 167 -16.63 14.38 -9.58
CA SER A 167 -16.81 15.62 -8.83
C SER A 167 -18.26 16.10 -8.94
N PRO A 168 -18.88 16.57 -7.85
CA PRO A 168 -20.22 17.14 -7.89
C PRO A 168 -20.28 18.50 -8.62
N THR A 169 -19.12 19.12 -8.82
CA THR A 169 -18.99 20.42 -9.53
C THR A 169 -18.09 20.27 -10.73
N THR A 170 -18.31 21.10 -11.75
CA THR A 170 -17.39 21.23 -12.90
C THR A 170 -16.05 21.76 -12.42
N TYR A 171 -15.00 20.98 -12.65
CA TYR A 171 -13.70 21.26 -12.05
C TYR A 171 -12.58 20.87 -13.01
N ASN A 172 -11.72 21.83 -13.35
CA ASN A 172 -10.50 21.62 -14.14
C ASN A 172 -10.65 20.66 -15.33
N VAL A 173 -11.69 20.86 -16.14
CA VAL A 173 -11.97 20.02 -17.34
C VAL A 173 -10.77 19.94 -18.27
N GLU A 174 -9.95 20.97 -18.29
CA GLU A 174 -8.75 21.08 -19.13
C GLU A 174 -7.60 20.14 -18.72
N ASP A 175 -7.56 19.70 -17.47
CA ASP A 175 -6.53 18.77 -16.99
C ASP A 175 -6.82 17.32 -17.38
N TYR A 176 -8.05 17.02 -17.84
CA TYR A 176 -8.47 15.67 -18.21
C TYR A 176 -8.49 15.48 -19.72
N LYS A 177 -8.15 14.29 -20.17
CA LYS A 177 -8.26 13.91 -21.57
C LYS A 177 -9.71 13.73 -22.02
N TYR A 178 -10.53 13.17 -21.15
CA TYR A 178 -11.94 12.95 -21.34
C TYR A 178 -12.73 13.44 -20.15
N THR A 179 -13.80 14.18 -20.40
CA THR A 179 -14.70 14.68 -19.36
C THR A 179 -16.13 14.46 -19.79
N TYR A 180 -16.96 14.02 -18.87
CA TYR A 180 -18.37 13.75 -19.08
C TYR A 180 -19.19 14.48 -18.04
N LEU A 181 -20.26 15.14 -18.48
CA LEU A 181 -21.26 15.70 -17.60
C LEU A 181 -22.39 14.68 -17.43
N LEU A 182 -22.76 14.41 -16.19
CA LEU A 182 -23.85 13.51 -15.84
C LEU A 182 -25.05 14.37 -15.42
N ASN A 183 -26.07 14.41 -16.26
CA ASN A 183 -27.32 15.14 -15.98
C ASN A 183 -28.41 14.13 -15.61
N LYS A 184 -29.09 14.38 -14.50
CA LYS A 184 -30.24 13.59 -14.08
C LYS A 184 -31.52 14.30 -14.54
N ASP A 185 -32.38 13.58 -15.29
CA ASP A 185 -33.65 14.10 -15.70
C ASP A 185 -34.72 13.94 -14.59
N GLY A 186 -35.94 14.51 -14.81
CA GLY A 186 -37.06 14.44 -13.86
C GLY A 186 -37.58 13.01 -13.63
N HIS A 187 -37.20 12.05 -14.47
CA HIS A 187 -37.57 10.62 -14.37
C HIS A 187 -36.46 9.75 -13.78
N SER A 188 -35.45 10.36 -13.18
CA SER A 188 -34.29 9.68 -12.60
C SER A 188 -33.40 8.95 -13.60
N ASN A 189 -33.53 9.21 -14.91
CA ASN A 189 -32.56 8.73 -15.90
C ASN A 189 -31.32 9.63 -15.91
N THR A 190 -30.15 9.03 -16.05
CA THR A 190 -28.90 9.78 -16.15
C THR A 190 -28.47 9.91 -17.61
N GLN A 191 -28.37 11.12 -18.10
CA GLN A 191 -27.82 11.45 -19.42
C GLN A 191 -26.33 11.73 -19.28
N VAL A 192 -25.54 11.14 -20.17
CA VAL A 192 -24.09 11.31 -20.23
C VAL A 192 -23.75 12.23 -21.41
N VAL A 193 -23.20 13.40 -21.13
CA VAL A 193 -22.83 14.37 -22.15
C VAL A 193 -21.28 14.50 -22.17
N PRO A 194 -20.61 14.11 -23.27
CA PRO A 194 -19.17 14.30 -23.39
C PRO A 194 -18.85 15.80 -23.57
N LEU A 195 -17.89 16.31 -22.80
CA LEU A 195 -17.37 17.67 -22.97
C LEU A 195 -16.18 17.63 -23.93
N LEU A 196 -16.30 18.36 -25.05
CA LEU A 196 -15.25 18.47 -26.04
C LEU A 196 -14.30 19.60 -25.68
N LYS A 197 -12.99 19.36 -25.77
CA LYS A 197 -12.01 20.44 -25.72
C LYS A 197 -12.02 21.18 -27.04
N TYR A 198 -12.28 22.48 -27.01
CA TYR A 198 -11.98 23.34 -28.13
C TYR A 198 -10.46 23.57 -28.14
N SER A 199 -9.74 23.02 -29.11
CA SER A 199 -8.40 23.49 -29.42
C SER A 199 -8.53 24.92 -29.94
N LYS A 200 -8.03 25.91 -29.19
CA LYS A 200 -7.77 27.24 -29.81
C LYS A 200 -6.78 26.99 -30.94
N ALA A 201 -7.23 27.29 -32.15
CA ALA A 201 -6.36 27.39 -33.32
C ALA A 201 -5.27 28.41 -33.12
#